data_ec75822e81e8678beed5e0abbd0bbbc2
#
_entry.id   ec75822e81e8678beed5e0abbd0bbbc2
#
_cell.length_a   1.000
_cell.length_b   1.000
_cell.length_c   1.000
_cell.angle_alpha   90.00
_cell.angle_beta   90.00
_cell.angle_gamma   90.00
#
_symmetry.space_group_name_H-M   'P 1'
#
loop_
_entity.id
_entity.type
_entity.pdbx_description
1 polymer ?
#
loop_
_entity_poly.entity_id
_entity_poly.type
_entity_poly.pdbx_seq_one_letter_code
_entity_poly.pdbx_strand_id
1 'polypeptide(L)'
;MATPEVLAEQQALVGINADYKEKFGFHDPESGYAFKAPKGLSRELVEQISEFKNEPAWMREFRLKSLEHFLSRPQPTWGSPMLADVDYDDIHYFVRASEKSSRTWDDVPDDIKNTFDRLGIPEAERKFLAGVGAQYESEVCLLYTSPSPRDS
;
A
#
# COMPACT_ATOMS: atom_id res chain seq x y z
N MET A 1 29.63 -20.02 -10.52
CA MET A 1 29.51 -20.58 -9.15
C MET A 1 29.67 -19.42 -8.19
N ALA A 2 28.74 -19.25 -7.26
CA ALA A 2 28.83 -18.18 -6.25
C ALA A 2 30.00 -18.47 -5.31
N THR A 3 30.76 -17.44 -4.93
CA THR A 3 31.86 -17.57 -3.97
C THR A 3 31.31 -17.87 -2.57
N PRO A 4 32.10 -18.51 -1.68
CA PRO A 4 31.66 -18.78 -0.31
C PRO A 4 31.19 -17.53 0.45
N GLU A 5 31.76 -16.35 0.17
CA GLU A 5 31.37 -15.08 0.73
C GLU A 5 29.96 -14.65 0.29
N VAL A 6 29.64 -14.80 -0.99
CA VAL A 6 28.31 -14.49 -1.53
C VAL A 6 27.24 -15.42 -0.95
N LEU A 7 27.57 -16.68 -0.72
CA LEU A 7 26.66 -17.63 -0.08
C LEU A 7 26.44 -17.28 1.40
N ALA A 8 27.47 -16.85 2.12
CA ALA A 8 27.34 -16.40 3.51
C ALA A 8 26.51 -15.12 3.63
N GLU A 9 26.69 -14.14 2.73
CA GLU A 9 25.85 -12.95 2.66
C GLU A 9 24.37 -13.28 2.36
N GLN A 10 24.13 -14.17 1.41
CA GLN A 10 22.76 -14.60 1.10
C GLN A 10 22.11 -15.33 2.28
N GLN A 11 22.84 -16.16 3.00
CA GLN A 11 22.33 -16.82 4.21
C GLN A 11 22.06 -15.84 5.34
N ALA A 12 22.91 -14.82 5.53
CA ALA A 12 22.67 -13.76 6.50
C ALA A 12 21.42 -12.93 6.17
N LEU A 13 21.23 -12.59 4.89
CA LEU A 13 20.02 -11.87 4.42
C LEU A 13 18.74 -12.69 4.60
N VAL A 14 18.78 -14.00 4.38
CA VAL A 14 17.65 -14.90 4.63
C VAL A 14 17.31 -14.95 6.12
N GLY A 15 18.31 -14.99 7.01
CA GLY A 15 18.12 -14.93 8.46
C GLY A 15 17.45 -13.63 8.89
N ILE A 16 17.94 -12.48 8.42
CA ILE A 16 17.37 -11.16 8.71
C ILE A 16 15.91 -11.08 8.24
N ASN A 17 15.61 -11.58 7.04
CA ASN A 17 14.24 -11.57 6.51
C ASN A 17 13.28 -12.51 7.26
N ALA A 18 13.77 -13.66 7.76
CA ALA A 18 12.97 -14.56 8.57
C ALA A 18 12.61 -13.92 9.91
N ASP A 19 13.60 -13.35 10.61
CA ASP A 19 13.39 -12.64 11.88
C ASP A 19 12.47 -11.41 11.71
N TYR A 20 12.57 -10.72 10.59
CA TYR A 20 11.75 -9.56 10.29
C TYR A 20 10.27 -9.94 10.09
N LYS A 21 10.00 -11.02 9.36
CA LYS A 21 8.64 -11.53 9.18
C LYS A 21 8.01 -11.99 10.50
N GLU A 22 8.77 -12.68 11.34
CA GLU A 22 8.33 -13.19 12.62
C GLU A 22 8.11 -12.05 13.63
N LYS A 23 9.00 -11.06 13.64
CA LYS A 23 9.01 -9.95 14.60
C LYS A 23 7.98 -8.86 14.28
N PHE A 24 7.75 -8.57 13.00
CA PHE A 24 6.89 -7.47 12.57
C PHE A 24 5.59 -7.92 11.90
N GLY A 25 5.44 -9.18 11.52
CA GLY A 25 4.19 -9.81 11.10
C GLY A 25 3.43 -9.07 10.00
N PHE A 26 4.11 -8.70 8.92
CA PHE A 26 3.53 -7.99 7.78
C PHE A 26 2.56 -8.84 6.92
N HIS A 27 1.98 -9.86 7.47
CA HIS A 27 0.96 -10.64 6.81
C HIS A 27 -0.38 -10.36 7.48
N ASP A 28 -1.13 -9.46 6.88
CA ASP A 28 -2.52 -9.33 7.23
C ASP A 28 -3.29 -10.56 6.73
N PRO A 29 -4.20 -11.10 7.54
CA PRO A 29 -5.03 -12.19 7.09
C PRO A 29 -5.86 -11.72 5.90
N GLU A 30 -5.84 -12.45 4.79
CA GLU A 30 -6.61 -12.12 3.57
C GLU A 30 -8.13 -11.97 3.84
N SER A 31 -8.60 -12.49 4.95
CA SER A 31 -10.00 -12.41 5.40
C SER A 31 -10.43 -11.06 5.95
N GLY A 32 -9.51 -10.12 6.16
CA GLY A 32 -9.78 -8.81 6.77
C GLY A 32 -10.08 -7.68 5.78
N TYR A 33 -9.89 -7.89 4.48
CA TYR A 33 -10.06 -6.82 3.50
C TYR A 33 -11.53 -6.61 3.11
N ALA A 34 -11.98 -5.35 3.12
CA ALA A 34 -13.28 -4.98 2.59
C ALA A 34 -13.36 -5.19 1.07
N PHE A 35 -12.25 -5.04 0.38
CA PHE A 35 -12.12 -5.32 -1.04
C PHE A 35 -10.67 -5.63 -1.40
N LYS A 36 -10.47 -6.68 -2.20
CA LYS A 36 -9.19 -7.02 -2.82
C LYS A 36 -9.41 -7.20 -4.31
N ALA A 37 -8.79 -6.35 -5.11
CA ALA A 37 -8.87 -6.45 -6.55
C ALA A 37 -8.29 -7.76 -7.07
N PRO A 38 -8.76 -8.30 -8.20
CA PRO A 38 -8.06 -9.37 -8.89
C PRO A 38 -6.64 -8.93 -9.27
N LYS A 39 -5.79 -9.91 -9.57
CA LYS A 39 -4.44 -9.64 -10.06
C LYS A 39 -4.48 -9.01 -11.45
N GLY A 40 -3.46 -8.23 -11.75
CA GLY A 40 -3.31 -7.51 -13.01
C GLY A 40 -4.00 -6.14 -13.02
N LEU A 41 -3.59 -5.32 -13.97
CA LEU A 41 -4.11 -3.97 -14.15
C LEU A 41 -5.01 -3.93 -15.39
N SER A 42 -6.31 -3.72 -15.18
CA SER A 42 -7.32 -3.68 -16.23
C SER A 42 -8.09 -2.36 -16.25
N ARG A 43 -8.81 -2.11 -17.35
CA ARG A 43 -9.69 -0.96 -17.48
C ARG A 43 -10.79 -0.99 -16.42
N GLU A 44 -11.40 -2.14 -16.21
CA GLU A 44 -12.47 -2.36 -15.23
C GLU A 44 -11.99 -2.06 -13.82
N LEU A 45 -10.78 -2.48 -13.48
CA LEU A 45 -10.19 -2.17 -12.18
C LEU A 45 -9.98 -0.68 -11.99
N VAL A 46 -9.48 0.02 -13.00
CA VAL A 46 -9.28 1.49 -12.93
C VAL A 46 -10.61 2.22 -12.78
N GLU A 47 -11.65 1.79 -13.45
CA GLU A 47 -13.01 2.31 -13.30
C GLU A 47 -13.55 2.08 -11.89
N GLN A 48 -13.40 0.86 -11.34
CA GLN A 48 -13.79 0.53 -9.97
C GLN A 48 -13.05 1.38 -8.92
N ILE A 49 -11.75 1.58 -9.08
CA ILE A 49 -10.97 2.45 -8.19
C ILE A 49 -11.54 3.87 -8.19
N SER A 50 -11.86 4.39 -9.38
CA SER A 50 -12.44 5.72 -9.51
C SER A 50 -13.83 5.83 -8.86
N GLU A 51 -14.63 4.77 -8.92
CA GLU A 51 -15.94 4.68 -8.25
C GLU A 51 -15.80 4.63 -6.73
N PHE A 52 -14.93 3.75 -6.20
CA PHE A 52 -14.67 3.67 -4.75
C PHE A 52 -14.20 4.99 -4.16
N LYS A 53 -13.42 5.76 -4.93
CA LYS A 53 -12.91 7.07 -4.52
C LYS A 53 -13.89 8.21 -4.81
N ASN A 54 -15.04 7.92 -5.42
CA ASN A 54 -16.03 8.92 -5.84
C ASN A 54 -15.39 10.07 -6.62
N GLU A 55 -14.51 9.73 -7.55
CA GLU A 55 -13.74 10.69 -8.32
C GLU A 55 -14.60 11.38 -9.39
N PRO A 56 -14.32 12.67 -9.69
CA PRO A 56 -14.99 13.36 -10.80
C PRO A 56 -14.61 12.74 -12.15
N ALA A 57 -15.47 12.91 -13.16
CA ALA A 57 -15.31 12.30 -14.48
C ALA A 57 -13.95 12.58 -15.12
N TRP A 58 -13.43 13.80 -15.00
CA TRP A 58 -12.13 14.17 -15.56
C TRP A 58 -10.96 13.36 -14.96
N MET A 59 -11.04 12.98 -13.68
CA MET A 59 -10.01 12.16 -13.02
C MET A 59 -10.09 10.72 -13.53
N ARG A 60 -11.30 10.17 -13.71
CA ARG A 60 -11.49 8.85 -14.32
C ARG A 60 -10.91 8.80 -15.73
N GLU A 61 -11.22 9.80 -16.55
CA GLU A 61 -10.66 9.92 -17.91
C GLU A 61 -9.14 10.00 -17.90
N PHE A 62 -8.57 10.78 -16.99
CA PHE A 62 -7.12 10.88 -16.83
C PHE A 62 -6.50 9.53 -16.46
N ARG A 63 -7.10 8.77 -15.54
CA ARG A 63 -6.62 7.43 -15.17
C ARG A 63 -6.67 6.46 -16.34
N LEU A 64 -7.77 6.44 -17.09
CA LEU A 64 -7.93 5.57 -18.23
C LEU A 64 -6.90 5.89 -19.34
N LYS A 65 -6.69 7.16 -19.62
CA LYS A 65 -5.64 7.59 -20.55
C LYS A 65 -4.25 7.21 -20.07
N SER A 66 -4.01 7.29 -18.77
CA SER A 66 -2.73 6.88 -18.16
C SER A 66 -2.52 5.37 -18.27
N LEU A 67 -3.58 4.57 -18.09
CA LEU A 67 -3.53 3.13 -18.31
C LEU A 67 -3.18 2.78 -19.75
N GLU A 68 -3.82 3.40 -20.73
CA GLU A 68 -3.51 3.20 -22.15
C GLU A 68 -2.05 3.53 -22.47
N HIS A 69 -1.57 4.64 -21.89
CA HIS A 69 -0.18 5.04 -22.03
C HIS A 69 0.78 4.01 -21.39
N PHE A 70 0.46 3.53 -20.22
CA PHE A 70 1.25 2.49 -19.51
C PHE A 70 1.33 1.21 -20.33
N LEU A 71 0.20 0.69 -20.80
CA LEU A 71 0.13 -0.56 -21.56
C LEU A 71 0.81 -0.47 -22.95
N SER A 72 0.89 0.73 -23.51
CA SER A 72 1.56 0.97 -24.81
C SER A 72 3.09 1.06 -24.71
N ARG A 73 3.65 1.20 -23.51
CA ARG A 73 5.08 1.39 -23.30
C ARG A 73 5.82 0.08 -23.06
N PRO A 74 6.96 -0.13 -23.71
CA PRO A 74 7.86 -1.24 -23.34
C PRO A 74 8.46 -0.98 -21.96
N GLN A 75 8.80 -2.06 -21.28
CA GLN A 75 9.52 -1.97 -20.01
C GLN A 75 10.85 -1.25 -20.18
N PRO A 76 11.24 -0.36 -19.26
CA PRO A 76 12.52 0.33 -19.31
C PRO A 76 13.70 -0.65 -19.23
N THR A 77 14.73 -0.41 -20.06
CA THR A 77 15.94 -1.24 -20.09
C THR A 77 17.12 -0.63 -19.32
N TRP A 78 16.95 0.58 -18.78
CA TRP A 78 17.98 1.29 -18.02
C TRP A 78 18.06 0.92 -16.55
N GLY A 79 17.09 0.15 -16.04
CA GLY A 79 17.03 -0.33 -14.66
C GLY A 79 17.80 -1.63 -14.46
N SER A 80 17.60 -2.25 -13.29
CA SER A 80 18.17 -3.56 -13.00
C SER A 80 17.66 -4.64 -13.98
N PRO A 81 18.52 -5.56 -14.47
CA PRO A 81 18.11 -6.71 -15.26
C PRO A 81 17.02 -7.57 -14.58
N MET A 82 17.00 -7.59 -13.24
CA MET A 82 15.99 -8.32 -12.45
C MET A 82 14.55 -7.82 -12.65
N LEU A 83 14.36 -6.62 -13.20
CA LEU A 83 13.03 -6.11 -13.53
C LEU A 83 12.34 -6.91 -14.64
N ALA A 84 13.12 -7.63 -15.47
CA ALA A 84 12.57 -8.51 -16.48
C ALA A 84 11.85 -9.74 -15.89
N ASP A 85 12.19 -10.12 -14.66
CA ASP A 85 11.61 -11.27 -13.95
C ASP A 85 10.32 -10.90 -13.19
N VAL A 86 9.94 -9.62 -13.17
CA VAL A 86 8.72 -9.17 -12.48
C VAL A 86 7.51 -9.39 -13.38
N ASP A 87 6.59 -10.23 -12.92
CA ASP A 87 5.29 -10.43 -13.54
C ASP A 87 4.30 -9.38 -13.02
N TYR A 88 4.05 -8.35 -13.82
CA TYR A 88 3.13 -7.26 -13.48
C TYR A 88 1.65 -7.71 -13.50
N ASP A 89 1.32 -8.81 -14.15
CA ASP A 89 -0.04 -9.35 -14.15
C ASP A 89 -0.32 -10.19 -12.91
N ASP A 90 0.71 -10.56 -12.14
CA ASP A 90 0.60 -11.32 -10.88
C ASP A 90 0.54 -10.42 -9.62
N ILE A 91 0.22 -9.15 -9.76
CA ILE A 91 0.17 -8.16 -8.68
C ILE A 91 -1.27 -7.70 -8.40
N HIS A 92 -1.65 -7.60 -7.13
CA HIS A 92 -2.87 -6.92 -6.72
C HIS A 92 -2.63 -5.42 -6.62
N TYR A 93 -3.17 -4.65 -7.55
CA TYR A 93 -2.93 -3.20 -7.64
C TYR A 93 -3.78 -2.36 -6.69
N PHE A 94 -4.84 -2.93 -6.13
CA PHE A 94 -5.72 -2.21 -5.22
C PHE A 94 -6.31 -3.13 -4.15
N VAL A 95 -6.13 -2.73 -2.89
CA VAL A 95 -6.66 -3.42 -1.71
C VAL A 95 -7.22 -2.38 -0.75
N ARG A 96 -8.45 -2.59 -0.27
CA ARG A 96 -9.09 -1.77 0.75
C ARG A 96 -9.22 -2.56 2.04
N ALA A 97 -8.64 -2.06 3.11
CA ALA A 97 -8.75 -2.67 4.43
C ALA A 97 -10.11 -2.38 5.08
N SER A 98 -10.73 -1.22 4.80
CA SER A 98 -12.01 -0.83 5.38
C SER A 98 -12.89 -0.11 4.36
N GLU A 99 -14.22 -0.13 4.55
CA GLU A 99 -15.16 0.57 3.69
C GLU A 99 -15.13 2.10 3.87
N LYS A 100 -14.69 2.57 5.03
CA LYS A 100 -14.70 3.99 5.39
C LYS A 100 -13.38 4.41 6.01
N SER A 101 -12.94 5.62 5.68
CA SER A 101 -11.86 6.28 6.40
C SER A 101 -12.34 6.71 7.77
N SER A 102 -11.60 6.37 8.81
CA SER A 102 -11.88 6.77 10.18
C SER A 102 -11.43 8.22 10.42
N ARG A 103 -12.14 8.94 11.28
CA ARG A 103 -11.77 10.32 11.67
C ARG A 103 -11.04 10.37 13.00
N THR A 104 -11.19 9.34 13.80
CA THR A 104 -10.52 9.21 15.09
C THR A 104 -9.78 7.89 15.16
N TRP A 105 -8.75 7.83 15.97
CA TRP A 105 -8.00 6.59 16.17
C TRP A 105 -8.88 5.47 16.77
N ASP A 106 -9.86 5.83 17.58
CA ASP A 106 -10.74 4.86 18.23
C ASP A 106 -11.63 4.10 17.23
N ASP A 107 -11.95 4.74 16.09
CA ASP A 107 -12.76 4.16 15.02
C ASP A 107 -11.96 3.28 14.05
N VAL A 108 -10.63 3.26 14.16
CA VAL A 108 -9.76 2.44 13.30
C VAL A 108 -9.90 0.96 13.69
N PRO A 109 -10.01 0.04 12.73
CA PRO A 109 -10.06 -1.40 13.00
C PRO A 109 -8.88 -1.89 13.85
N ASP A 110 -9.15 -2.87 14.75
CA ASP A 110 -8.15 -3.36 15.70
C ASP A 110 -6.94 -4.01 15.02
N ASP A 111 -7.11 -4.65 13.87
CA ASP A 111 -6.01 -5.24 13.10
C ASP A 111 -5.00 -4.16 12.66
N ILE A 112 -5.51 -3.02 12.23
CA ILE A 112 -4.68 -1.87 11.85
C ILE A 112 -4.01 -1.28 13.09
N LYS A 113 -4.74 -1.09 14.20
CA LYS A 113 -4.17 -0.63 15.48
C LYS A 113 -3.03 -1.53 15.93
N ASN A 114 -3.23 -2.85 15.89
CA ASN A 114 -2.23 -3.84 16.27
C ASN A 114 -0.97 -3.74 15.40
N THR A 115 -1.11 -3.49 14.10
CA THR A 115 0.03 -3.29 13.20
C THR A 115 0.84 -2.06 13.59
N PHE A 116 0.19 -0.94 13.91
CA PHE A 116 0.86 0.27 14.37
C PHE A 116 1.52 0.09 15.75
N ASP A 117 0.90 -0.69 16.65
CA ASP A 117 1.48 -1.04 17.95
C ASP A 117 2.74 -1.89 17.80
N ARG A 118 2.71 -2.87 16.88
CA ARG A 118 3.88 -3.71 16.56
C ARG A 118 5.03 -2.93 15.93
N LEU A 119 4.73 -1.90 15.16
CA LEU A 119 5.71 -0.97 14.61
C LEU A 119 6.29 -0.03 15.67
N GLY A 120 5.74 -0.01 16.89
CA GLY A 120 6.24 0.80 17.99
C GLY A 120 5.95 2.29 17.85
N ILE A 121 4.91 2.67 17.10
CA ILE A 121 4.52 4.08 16.94
C ILE A 121 3.89 4.58 18.24
N PRO A 122 4.46 5.61 18.91
CA PRO A 122 3.97 6.08 20.20
C PRO A 122 2.51 6.55 20.16
N GLU A 123 1.73 6.22 21.18
CA GLU A 123 0.32 6.61 21.27
C GLU A 123 0.13 8.14 21.23
N ALA A 124 1.07 8.89 21.76
CA ALA A 124 1.08 10.34 21.68
C ALA A 124 1.14 10.86 20.23
N GLU A 125 1.94 10.22 19.37
CA GLU A 125 2.01 10.60 17.94
C GLU A 125 0.71 10.29 17.23
N ARG A 126 0.04 9.19 17.59
CA ARG A 126 -1.24 8.79 17.00
C ARG A 126 -2.39 9.73 17.35
N LYS A 127 -2.39 10.30 18.56
CA LYS A 127 -3.50 11.14 19.08
C LYS A 127 -3.35 12.64 18.80
N PHE A 128 -2.12 13.14 18.67
CA PHE A 128 -1.84 14.58 18.72
C PHE A 128 -1.29 15.19 17.43
N LEU A 129 -1.00 14.39 16.41
CA LEU A 129 -0.55 14.93 15.13
C LEU A 129 -1.77 15.40 14.30
N ALA A 130 -2.20 16.63 14.57
CA ALA A 130 -3.14 17.32 13.71
C ALA A 130 -2.59 17.42 12.28
N GLY A 131 -3.40 17.03 11.29
CA GLY A 131 -3.00 17.02 9.88
C GLY A 131 -2.25 15.76 9.43
N VAL A 132 -2.17 14.73 10.25
CA VAL A 132 -1.57 13.44 9.89
C VAL A 132 -2.62 12.52 9.30
N GLY A 133 -2.26 11.87 8.20
CA GLY A 133 -3.01 10.74 7.63
C GLY A 133 -2.27 9.44 7.89
N ALA A 134 -2.95 8.41 8.32
CA ALA A 134 -2.44 7.06 8.32
C ALA A 134 -2.97 6.34 7.08
N GLN A 135 -2.06 5.85 6.24
CA GLN A 135 -2.38 5.02 5.10
C GLN A 135 -2.13 3.56 5.44
N TYR A 136 -3.08 2.74 5.09
CA TYR A 136 -2.97 1.30 5.17
C TYR A 136 -3.46 0.69 3.85
N GLU A 137 -2.62 -0.15 3.24
CA GLU A 137 -2.84 -0.65 1.89
C GLU A 137 -3.04 0.48 0.87
N SER A 138 -4.07 0.39 0.04
CA SER A 138 -4.34 1.37 -1.03
C SER A 138 -5.19 2.57 -0.60
N GLU A 139 -5.56 2.64 0.69
CA GLU A 139 -6.50 3.64 1.21
C GLU A 139 -5.94 4.38 2.43
N VAL A 140 -6.40 5.62 2.61
CA VAL A 140 -6.18 6.37 3.84
C VAL A 140 -7.19 5.86 4.87
N CYS A 141 -6.73 5.17 5.89
CA CYS A 141 -7.59 4.61 6.94
C CYS A 141 -7.92 5.64 8.03
N LEU A 142 -7.07 6.64 8.22
CA LEU A 142 -7.26 7.69 9.21
C LEU A 142 -6.80 9.03 8.63
N LEU A 143 -7.66 10.03 8.72
CA LEU A 143 -7.35 11.40 8.33
C LEU A 143 -7.75 12.36 9.46
N TYR A 144 -6.74 12.92 10.14
CA TYR A 144 -6.96 14.03 11.04
C TYR A 144 -7.01 15.34 10.25
N THR A 145 -8.17 15.98 10.24
CA THR A 145 -8.32 17.32 9.70
C THR A 145 -8.24 18.32 10.84
N SER A 146 -7.26 19.20 10.83
CA SER A 146 -7.30 20.41 11.66
C SER A 146 -7.50 21.62 10.74
N PRO A 147 -8.26 22.64 11.18
CA PRO A 147 -8.33 23.89 10.44
C PRO A 147 -6.91 24.45 10.29
N SER A 148 -6.55 24.83 9.06
CA SER A 148 -5.31 25.54 8.82
C SER A 148 -5.29 26.84 9.61
N PRO A 149 -4.16 27.26 10.20
CA PRO A 149 -4.04 28.57 10.82
C PRO A 149 -4.32 29.74 9.87
N ARG A 150 -4.44 29.47 8.56
CA ARG A 150 -4.83 30.45 7.53
C ARG A 150 -6.34 30.59 7.35
N ASP A 151 -7.12 29.68 7.93
CA ASP A 151 -8.58 29.64 7.81
C ASP A 151 -9.27 30.23 9.05
N SER A 152 -8.49 30.85 9.96
CA SER A 152 -8.95 31.54 11.18
C SER A 152 -8.81 33.04 11.05
#